data_f67bb6ae8ffcd8b68cde1bad0c91a98f
#
_entry.id   f67bb6ae8ffcd8b68cde1bad0c91a98f
#
_cell.length_a   1.000
_cell.length_b   1.000
_cell.length_c   1.000
_cell.angle_alpha   90.00
_cell.angle_beta   90.00
_cell.angle_gamma   90.00
#
_symmetry.space_group_name_H-M   'P 1'
#
loop_
_entity.id
_entity.type
_entity.pdbx_description
1 polymer ?
#
loop_
_entity_poly.entity_id
_entity_poly.type
_entity_poly.pdbx_seq_one_letter_code
_entity_poly.pdbx_strand_id
1 'polypeptide(L)'
;MSKIRMVMFDLSGTTVYDDTGVRDCLYKAAQEYNLGTTPDEILLHMGTNKIHLYQFLIARSQGQDIDFRDFEKIQDPKTYDLAKQVFDRYEEIMIAHYRTEVREVPGAAHTFRWCHDHGIKVATDTGFHGKITEAIMDGLGWVRDGLVDCSVHVESVSGERGRPAPFMIFHAMEKLDIQSVHEVIKIGDTPADMLEGRNAGCRGVVGVLSGPRPVTAWGKYRHTHVIESVKDLPELIENEFI
;
A
#
# COMPACT_ATOMS: atom_id res chain seq x y z
N MET A 1 17.42 -21.98 11.48
CA MET A 1 16.20 -21.31 10.98
C MET A 1 16.42 -20.95 9.53
N SER A 2 15.39 -20.90 8.68
CA SER A 2 15.56 -20.49 7.28
C SER A 2 15.98 -19.02 7.21
N LYS A 3 16.94 -18.68 6.35
CA LYS A 3 17.40 -17.30 6.13
C LYS A 3 16.30 -16.48 5.44
N ILE A 4 16.17 -15.19 5.75
CA ILE A 4 15.29 -14.30 4.96
C ILE A 4 15.84 -14.20 3.54
N ARG A 5 14.95 -14.33 2.55
CA ARG A 5 15.25 -14.26 1.12
C ARG A 5 14.48 -13.19 0.36
N MET A 6 13.38 -12.67 0.94
CA MET A 6 12.59 -11.59 0.36
C MET A 6 12.06 -10.66 1.44
N VAL A 7 12.10 -9.37 1.16
CA VAL A 7 11.32 -8.38 1.90
C VAL A 7 10.26 -7.80 0.96
N MET A 8 9.01 -7.78 1.41
CA MET A 8 7.86 -7.18 0.73
C MET A 8 7.56 -5.84 1.37
N PHE A 9 7.89 -4.77 0.67
CA PHE A 9 7.75 -3.40 1.13
C PHE A 9 6.44 -2.78 0.63
N ASP A 10 5.68 -2.16 1.53
CA ASP A 10 4.66 -1.19 1.11
C ASP A 10 5.32 0.07 0.53
N LEU A 11 4.56 0.83 -0.26
CA LEU A 11 5.04 2.07 -0.87
C LEU A 11 4.74 3.29 0.00
N SER A 12 3.51 3.80 -0.03
CA SER A 12 3.12 5.09 0.54
C SER A 12 3.15 5.08 2.07
N GLY A 13 4.00 5.91 2.68
CA GLY A 13 4.22 5.95 4.13
C GLY A 13 5.30 5.01 4.64
N THR A 14 5.75 4.05 3.81
CA THR A 14 6.76 3.06 4.18
C THR A 14 8.08 3.30 3.45
N THR A 15 8.07 3.29 2.12
CA THR A 15 9.25 3.52 1.28
C THR A 15 9.12 4.78 0.43
N VAL A 16 7.90 5.19 0.11
CA VAL A 16 7.56 6.43 -0.58
C VAL A 16 7.00 7.41 0.44
N TYR A 17 7.57 8.60 0.49
CA TYR A 17 7.14 9.64 1.41
C TYR A 17 5.70 10.08 1.08
N ASP A 18 4.85 10.08 2.10
CA ASP A 18 3.46 10.54 2.01
C ASP A 18 3.10 11.29 3.30
N ASP A 19 3.05 12.59 3.23
CA ASP A 19 2.61 13.44 4.35
C ASP A 19 1.09 13.61 4.40
N THR A 20 0.41 13.65 3.26
CA THR A 20 -1.05 13.66 3.10
C THR A 20 -1.46 13.61 1.62
N GLY A 21 -0.50 13.44 0.71
CA GLY A 21 -0.72 13.57 -0.74
C GLY A 21 -1.81 12.65 -1.26
N VAL A 22 -1.85 11.40 -0.81
CA VAL A 22 -2.89 10.44 -1.21
C VAL A 22 -4.28 10.90 -0.76
N ARG A 23 -4.40 11.35 0.50
CA ARG A 23 -5.65 11.90 1.05
C ARG A 23 -6.14 13.11 0.26
N ASP A 24 -5.23 14.03 -0.02
CA ASP A 24 -5.56 15.28 -0.69
C ASP A 24 -5.97 15.06 -2.15
N CYS A 25 -5.34 14.11 -2.85
CA CYS A 25 -5.76 13.70 -4.18
C CYS A 25 -7.15 13.04 -4.20
N LEU A 26 -7.44 12.15 -3.23
CA LEU A 26 -8.77 11.56 -3.08
C LEU A 26 -9.83 12.62 -2.81
N TYR A 27 -9.52 13.56 -1.92
CA TYR A 27 -10.42 14.66 -1.58
C TYR A 27 -10.67 15.58 -2.79
N LYS A 28 -9.63 15.93 -3.53
CA LYS A 28 -9.75 16.76 -4.73
C LYS A 28 -10.67 16.12 -5.77
N ALA A 29 -10.52 14.83 -6.05
CA ALA A 29 -11.43 14.12 -6.94
C ALA A 29 -12.87 14.14 -6.42
N ALA A 30 -13.09 13.88 -5.13
CA ALA A 30 -14.42 13.95 -4.51
C ALA A 30 -15.05 15.35 -4.60
N GLN A 31 -14.24 16.40 -4.45
CA GLN A 31 -14.71 17.80 -4.58
C GLN A 31 -15.14 18.13 -6.01
N GLU A 32 -14.40 17.71 -7.03
CA GLU A 32 -14.75 17.95 -8.44
C GLU A 32 -16.12 17.34 -8.81
N TYR A 33 -16.56 16.31 -8.08
CA TYR A 33 -17.87 15.65 -8.25
C TYR A 33 -18.89 16.03 -7.16
N ASN A 34 -18.60 17.03 -6.32
CA ASN A 34 -19.50 17.55 -5.27
C ASN A 34 -19.99 16.47 -4.28
N LEU A 35 -19.15 15.54 -3.87
CA LEU A 35 -19.55 14.42 -3.01
C LEU A 35 -19.72 14.77 -1.53
N GLY A 36 -19.53 16.03 -1.13
CA GLY A 36 -19.86 16.52 0.22
C GLY A 36 -19.07 15.85 1.35
N THR A 37 -17.79 15.55 1.13
CA THR A 37 -16.89 14.95 2.11
C THR A 37 -15.83 15.93 2.62
N THR A 38 -15.05 15.54 3.62
CA THR A 38 -13.92 16.29 4.19
C THR A 38 -12.63 15.48 4.13
N PRO A 39 -11.44 16.13 4.19
CA PRO A 39 -10.16 15.43 4.27
C PRO A 39 -10.08 14.45 5.45
N ASP A 40 -10.61 14.82 6.62
CA ASP A 40 -10.60 13.97 7.81
C ASP A 40 -11.46 12.72 7.63
N GLU A 41 -12.61 12.86 6.96
CA GLU A 41 -13.44 11.71 6.63
C GLU A 41 -12.73 10.76 5.63
N ILE A 42 -12.10 11.29 4.58
CA ILE A 42 -11.28 10.50 3.66
C ILE A 42 -10.21 9.73 4.42
N LEU A 43 -9.56 10.37 5.39
CA LEU A 43 -8.51 9.75 6.21
C LEU A 43 -9.01 8.52 6.98
N LEU A 44 -10.26 8.51 7.45
CA LEU A 44 -10.85 7.36 8.14
C LEU A 44 -10.96 6.12 7.26
N HIS A 45 -11.08 6.32 5.95
CA HIS A 45 -11.25 5.25 4.95
C HIS A 45 -9.98 4.95 4.14
N MET A 46 -8.83 5.49 4.54
CA MET A 46 -7.55 5.15 3.91
C MET A 46 -7.23 3.66 4.08
N GLY A 47 -6.63 3.05 3.06
CA GLY A 47 -6.35 1.61 3.03
C GLY A 47 -7.50 0.74 2.51
N THR A 48 -8.70 1.30 2.29
CA THR A 48 -9.83 0.59 1.67
C THR A 48 -9.79 0.69 0.14
N ASN A 49 -10.59 -0.14 -0.54
CA ASN A 49 -10.78 -0.02 -1.99
C ASN A 49 -11.37 1.35 -2.33
N LYS A 50 -10.75 2.06 -3.28
CA LYS A 50 -11.09 3.45 -3.58
C LYS A 50 -12.40 3.59 -4.36
N ILE A 51 -12.74 2.60 -5.20
CA ILE A 51 -14.04 2.58 -5.88
C ILE A 51 -15.16 2.42 -4.85
N HIS A 52 -14.99 1.53 -3.86
CA HIS A 52 -15.97 1.37 -2.78
C HIS A 52 -16.13 2.62 -1.92
N LEU A 53 -15.01 3.33 -1.67
CA LEU A 53 -15.07 4.63 -0.99
C LEU A 53 -15.93 5.61 -1.79
N TYR A 54 -15.71 5.74 -3.09
CA TYR A 54 -16.49 6.64 -3.92
C TYR A 54 -17.95 6.20 -4.07
N GLN A 55 -18.24 4.90 -4.17
CA GLN A 55 -19.63 4.42 -4.12
C GLN A 55 -20.36 4.86 -2.84
N PHE A 56 -19.70 4.70 -1.69
CA PHE A 56 -20.22 5.15 -0.40
C PHE A 56 -20.48 6.67 -0.39
N LEU A 57 -19.49 7.47 -0.80
CA LEU A 57 -19.63 8.94 -0.83
C LEU A 57 -20.74 9.40 -1.76
N ILE A 58 -20.90 8.76 -2.94
CA ILE A 58 -21.96 9.05 -3.89
C ILE A 58 -23.32 8.71 -3.31
N ALA A 59 -23.51 7.51 -2.77
CA ALA A 59 -24.78 7.09 -2.17
C ALA A 59 -25.21 8.04 -1.06
N ARG A 60 -24.26 8.44 -0.21
CA ARG A 60 -24.52 9.41 0.86
C ARG A 60 -24.84 10.81 0.31
N SER A 61 -24.16 11.29 -0.71
CA SER A 61 -24.46 12.59 -1.35
C SER A 61 -25.87 12.63 -1.96
N GLN A 62 -26.42 11.46 -2.30
CA GLN A 62 -27.79 11.28 -2.78
C GLN A 62 -28.81 11.11 -1.65
N GLY A 63 -28.40 11.27 -0.38
CA GLY A 63 -29.27 11.20 0.79
C GLY A 63 -29.52 9.78 1.32
N GLN A 64 -28.76 8.78 0.88
CA GLN A 64 -28.85 7.44 1.45
C GLN A 64 -28.15 7.40 2.82
N ASP A 65 -28.87 6.90 3.83
CA ASP A 65 -28.30 6.62 5.17
C ASP A 65 -27.65 5.22 5.14
N ILE A 66 -26.36 5.20 4.88
CA ILE A 66 -25.57 3.97 4.74
C ILE A 66 -24.26 4.07 5.52
N ASP A 67 -23.90 3.00 6.22
CA ASP A 67 -22.58 2.85 6.84
C ASP A 67 -21.56 2.38 5.78
N PHE A 68 -20.32 2.86 5.85
CA PHE A 68 -19.25 2.43 4.94
C PHE A 68 -19.06 0.90 4.94
N ARG A 69 -19.25 0.24 6.07
CA ARG A 69 -19.14 -1.23 6.21
C ARG A 69 -20.19 -1.99 5.40
N ASP A 70 -21.25 -1.30 4.99
CA ASP A 70 -22.36 -1.84 4.23
C ASP A 70 -22.30 -1.50 2.73
N PHE A 71 -21.14 -1.05 2.23
CA PHE A 71 -20.98 -0.64 0.82
C PHE A 71 -21.46 -1.73 -0.18
N GLU A 72 -21.36 -3.01 0.19
CA GLU A 72 -21.87 -4.11 -0.64
C GLU A 72 -23.39 -4.07 -0.87
N LYS A 73 -24.12 -3.33 -0.04
CA LYS A 73 -25.57 -3.08 -0.23
C LYS A 73 -25.85 -2.05 -1.34
N ILE A 74 -24.83 -1.31 -1.78
CA ILE A 74 -24.93 -0.35 -2.88
C ILE A 74 -24.81 -1.11 -4.18
N GLN A 75 -25.94 -1.61 -4.70
CA GLN A 75 -25.99 -2.43 -5.92
C GLN A 75 -26.45 -1.64 -7.15
N ASP A 76 -26.62 -0.32 -7.05
CA ASP A 76 -27.01 0.51 -8.18
C ASP A 76 -25.88 0.65 -9.20
N PRO A 77 -26.05 0.15 -10.45
CA PRO A 77 -25.02 0.25 -11.48
C PRO A 77 -24.59 1.68 -11.79
N LYS A 78 -25.50 2.65 -11.71
CA LYS A 78 -25.18 4.07 -11.97
C LYS A 78 -24.24 4.64 -10.92
N THR A 79 -24.44 4.26 -9.66
CA THR A 79 -23.54 4.63 -8.56
C THR A 79 -22.14 4.03 -8.78
N TYR A 80 -22.07 2.78 -9.23
CA TYR A 80 -20.80 2.14 -9.56
C TYR A 80 -20.09 2.82 -10.74
N ASP A 81 -20.82 3.10 -11.84
CA ASP A 81 -20.26 3.76 -13.01
C ASP A 81 -19.73 5.16 -12.67
N LEU A 82 -20.47 5.91 -11.84
CA LEU A 82 -20.03 7.23 -11.38
C LEU A 82 -18.81 7.11 -10.45
N ALA A 83 -18.80 6.15 -9.53
CA ALA A 83 -17.67 5.90 -8.65
C ALA A 83 -16.40 5.59 -9.44
N LYS A 84 -16.52 4.84 -10.53
CA LYS A 84 -15.41 4.58 -11.45
C LYS A 84 -14.91 5.83 -12.14
N GLN A 85 -15.80 6.71 -12.61
CA GLN A 85 -15.38 8.00 -13.19
C GLN A 85 -14.63 8.88 -12.18
N VAL A 86 -15.11 8.95 -10.93
CA VAL A 86 -14.40 9.67 -9.85
C VAL A 86 -13.05 9.03 -9.57
N PHE A 87 -12.98 7.70 -9.59
CA PHE A 87 -11.73 6.97 -9.41
C PHE A 87 -10.75 7.21 -10.55
N ASP A 88 -11.20 7.19 -11.81
CA ASP A 88 -10.36 7.50 -12.98
C ASP A 88 -9.78 8.92 -12.85
N ARG A 89 -10.59 9.88 -12.39
CA ARG A 89 -10.12 11.25 -12.11
C ARG A 89 -9.11 11.31 -10.98
N TYR A 90 -9.33 10.55 -9.91
CA TYR A 90 -8.35 10.41 -8.84
C TYR A 90 -7.01 9.85 -9.34
N GLU A 91 -7.02 8.82 -10.19
CA GLU A 91 -5.80 8.28 -10.81
C GLU A 91 -5.03 9.35 -11.57
N GLU A 92 -5.71 10.17 -12.38
CA GLU A 92 -5.07 11.28 -13.12
C GLU A 92 -4.38 12.26 -12.16
N ILE A 93 -5.08 12.65 -11.08
CA ILE A 93 -4.56 13.58 -10.07
C ILE A 93 -3.34 12.96 -9.36
N MET A 94 -3.41 11.68 -8.98
CA MET A 94 -2.31 10.97 -8.32
C MET A 94 -1.08 10.83 -9.22
N ILE A 95 -1.29 10.47 -10.50
CA ILE A 95 -0.21 10.37 -11.47
C ILE A 95 0.48 11.72 -11.65
N ALA A 96 -0.29 12.81 -11.76
CA ALA A 96 0.27 14.16 -11.86
C ALA A 96 1.06 14.54 -10.61
N HIS A 97 0.55 14.21 -9.42
CA HIS A 97 1.22 14.43 -8.14
C HIS A 97 2.56 13.70 -8.09
N TYR A 98 2.59 12.38 -8.32
CA TYR A 98 3.82 11.60 -8.25
C TYR A 98 4.84 11.90 -9.38
N ARG A 99 4.40 12.40 -10.52
CA ARG A 99 5.33 12.88 -11.56
C ARG A 99 6.09 14.15 -11.16
N THR A 100 5.56 14.93 -10.23
CA THR A 100 6.17 16.20 -9.80
C THR A 100 6.84 16.12 -8.43
N GLU A 101 6.34 15.30 -7.53
CA GLU A 101 6.68 15.38 -6.11
C GLU A 101 7.06 14.03 -5.46
N VAL A 102 7.30 12.97 -6.29
CA VAL A 102 7.67 11.68 -5.72
C VAL A 102 9.02 11.76 -4.99
N ARG A 103 9.03 11.30 -3.74
CA ARG A 103 10.23 11.24 -2.89
C ARG A 103 10.27 9.92 -2.13
N GLU A 104 11.44 9.37 -1.93
CA GLU A 104 11.60 8.22 -1.04
C GLU A 104 11.52 8.64 0.44
N VAL A 105 11.08 7.71 1.28
CA VAL A 105 11.34 7.80 2.73
C VAL A 105 12.85 7.71 2.93
N PRO A 106 13.46 8.63 3.72
CA PRO A 106 14.91 8.65 3.89
C PRO A 106 15.48 7.28 4.27
N GLY A 107 16.38 6.78 3.44
CA GLY A 107 17.04 5.48 3.63
C GLY A 107 16.42 4.30 2.90
N ALA A 108 15.30 4.48 2.18
CA ALA A 108 14.66 3.37 1.45
C ALA A 108 15.60 2.74 0.42
N ALA A 109 16.17 3.54 -0.49
CA ALA A 109 17.12 3.04 -1.48
C ALA A 109 18.39 2.44 -0.85
N HIS A 110 18.85 2.94 0.30
CA HIS A 110 19.95 2.34 1.05
C HIS A 110 19.59 0.95 1.57
N THR A 111 18.42 0.80 2.17
CA THR A 111 17.90 -0.48 2.66
C THR A 111 17.75 -1.50 1.53
N PHE A 112 17.30 -1.09 0.34
CA PHE A 112 17.19 -1.97 -0.83
C PHE A 112 18.57 -2.49 -1.26
N ARG A 113 19.59 -1.63 -1.34
CA ARG A 113 20.97 -2.05 -1.65
C ARG A 113 21.50 -3.01 -0.60
N TRP A 114 21.29 -2.70 0.67
CA TRP A 114 21.69 -3.57 1.77
C TRP A 114 21.02 -4.97 1.63
N CYS A 115 19.74 -5.05 1.29
CA CYS A 115 19.06 -6.32 1.03
C CYS A 115 19.76 -7.11 -0.08
N HIS A 116 20.08 -6.46 -1.21
CA HIS A 116 20.78 -7.09 -2.32
C HIS A 116 22.17 -7.58 -1.92
N ASP A 117 22.94 -6.80 -1.18
CA ASP A 117 24.28 -7.15 -0.69
C ASP A 117 24.24 -8.40 0.22
N HIS A 118 23.10 -8.66 0.86
CA HIS A 118 22.86 -9.85 1.69
C HIS A 118 22.10 -10.99 0.98
N GLY A 119 21.88 -10.86 -0.32
CA GLY A 119 21.18 -11.86 -1.14
C GLY A 119 19.69 -11.95 -0.85
N ILE A 120 19.09 -10.86 -0.37
CA ILE A 120 17.66 -10.71 -0.08
C ILE A 120 17.00 -9.97 -1.24
N LYS A 121 15.94 -10.54 -1.80
CA LYS A 121 15.15 -9.93 -2.85
C LYS A 121 14.29 -8.78 -2.32
N VAL A 122 14.19 -7.72 -3.10
CA VAL A 122 13.37 -6.54 -2.82
C VAL A 122 12.11 -6.60 -3.68
N ALA A 123 10.97 -6.81 -3.02
CA ALA A 123 9.66 -6.71 -3.66
C ALA A 123 8.88 -5.54 -3.07
N THR A 124 8.04 -4.90 -3.86
CA THR A 124 7.10 -3.88 -3.37
C THR A 124 5.66 -4.31 -3.65
N ASP A 125 4.74 -3.94 -2.76
CA ASP A 125 3.31 -4.06 -3.02
C ASP A 125 2.56 -2.77 -2.65
N THR A 126 1.42 -2.58 -3.28
CA THR A 126 0.60 -1.41 -3.02
C THR A 126 -0.88 -1.66 -3.32
N GLY A 127 -1.73 -0.91 -2.61
CA GLY A 127 -3.15 -0.80 -2.93
C GLY A 127 -3.46 0.11 -4.12
N PHE A 128 -2.46 0.73 -4.73
CA PHE A 128 -2.64 1.51 -5.96
C PHE A 128 -2.82 0.59 -7.17
N HIS A 129 -3.37 1.16 -8.24
CA HIS A 129 -3.41 0.54 -9.56
C HIS A 129 -2.08 0.73 -10.31
N GLY A 130 -1.91 -0.03 -11.40
CA GLY A 130 -0.66 -0.10 -12.14
C GLY A 130 -0.12 1.25 -12.59
N LYS A 131 -0.97 2.11 -13.15
CA LYS A 131 -0.55 3.43 -13.66
C LYS A 131 0.05 4.35 -12.58
N ILE A 132 -0.52 4.34 -11.37
CA ILE A 132 0.02 5.11 -10.24
C ILE A 132 1.34 4.48 -9.81
N THR A 133 1.37 3.14 -9.69
CA THR A 133 2.57 2.40 -9.31
C THR A 133 3.72 2.64 -10.30
N GLU A 134 3.45 2.60 -11.59
CA GLU A 134 4.41 2.91 -12.65
C GLU A 134 4.95 4.34 -12.51
N ALA A 135 4.07 5.34 -12.29
CA ALA A 135 4.50 6.72 -12.10
C ALA A 135 5.44 6.89 -10.90
N ILE A 136 5.21 6.16 -9.79
CA ILE A 136 6.09 6.14 -8.62
C ILE A 136 7.43 5.49 -8.98
N MET A 137 7.41 4.30 -9.58
CA MET A 137 8.62 3.54 -9.91
C MET A 137 9.50 4.29 -10.92
N ASP A 138 8.90 4.91 -11.93
CA ASP A 138 9.60 5.72 -12.93
C ASP A 138 10.21 6.98 -12.31
N GLY A 139 9.44 7.69 -11.49
CA GLY A 139 9.88 8.90 -10.82
C GLY A 139 11.06 8.68 -9.86
N LEU A 140 11.06 7.56 -9.14
CA LEU A 140 12.15 7.16 -8.25
C LEU A 140 13.27 6.39 -8.96
N GLY A 141 13.02 5.88 -10.15
CA GLY A 141 13.98 5.10 -10.94
C GLY A 141 14.30 3.71 -10.38
N TRP A 142 13.57 3.24 -9.38
CA TRP A 142 13.94 2.05 -8.61
C TRP A 142 14.00 0.75 -9.42
N VAL A 143 13.08 0.57 -10.38
CA VAL A 143 13.11 -0.60 -11.28
C VAL A 143 14.22 -0.44 -12.31
N ARG A 144 14.35 0.75 -12.92
CA ARG A 144 15.41 1.04 -13.90
C ARG A 144 16.80 0.85 -13.33
N ASP A 145 17.00 1.25 -12.08
CA ASP A 145 18.29 1.21 -11.40
C ASP A 145 18.54 -0.14 -10.68
N GLY A 146 17.64 -1.12 -10.87
CA GLY A 146 17.75 -2.47 -10.32
C GLY A 146 17.62 -2.55 -8.81
N LEU A 147 16.98 -1.57 -8.15
CA LEU A 147 16.78 -1.55 -6.69
C LEU A 147 15.55 -2.35 -6.26
N VAL A 148 14.55 -2.51 -7.11
CA VAL A 148 13.35 -3.30 -6.89
C VAL A 148 13.31 -4.45 -7.87
N ASP A 149 13.33 -5.69 -7.37
CA ASP A 149 13.29 -6.90 -8.19
C ASP A 149 11.88 -7.20 -8.72
N CYS A 150 10.84 -6.85 -7.95
CA CYS A 150 9.45 -7.08 -8.32
C CYS A 150 8.54 -6.02 -7.69
N SER A 151 7.71 -5.37 -8.49
CA SER A 151 6.68 -4.45 -8.02
C SER A 151 5.30 -5.03 -8.33
N VAL A 152 4.44 -5.11 -7.29
CA VAL A 152 3.11 -5.71 -7.36
C VAL A 152 2.06 -4.67 -6.97
N HIS A 153 0.96 -4.64 -7.67
CA HIS A 153 -0.19 -3.78 -7.41
C HIS A 153 -1.49 -4.59 -7.43
N VAL A 154 -2.62 -4.00 -7.06
CA VAL A 154 -3.89 -4.73 -6.95
C VAL A 154 -4.29 -5.47 -8.24
N GLU A 155 -4.01 -4.89 -9.41
CA GLU A 155 -4.32 -5.50 -10.71
C GLU A 155 -3.35 -6.63 -11.10
N SER A 156 -2.23 -6.81 -10.38
CA SER A 156 -1.29 -7.91 -10.61
C SER A 156 -1.85 -9.26 -10.17
N VAL A 157 -2.94 -9.27 -9.41
CA VAL A 157 -3.56 -10.48 -8.87
C VAL A 157 -4.99 -10.63 -9.36
N SER A 158 -5.42 -11.87 -9.57
CA SER A 158 -6.75 -12.18 -10.10
C SER A 158 -7.87 -11.61 -9.22
N GLY A 159 -8.80 -10.90 -9.86
CA GLY A 159 -9.96 -10.28 -9.20
C GLY A 159 -9.58 -9.09 -8.32
N GLU A 160 -8.42 -8.47 -8.56
CA GLU A 160 -7.92 -7.30 -7.81
C GLU A 160 -7.95 -7.50 -6.29
N ARG A 161 -7.69 -8.74 -5.86
CA ARG A 161 -7.73 -9.13 -4.45
C ARG A 161 -6.46 -8.69 -3.72
N GLY A 162 -6.32 -7.38 -3.57
CA GLY A 162 -5.25 -6.77 -2.77
C GLY A 162 -5.39 -7.00 -1.28
N ARG A 163 -4.56 -6.30 -0.50
CA ARG A 163 -4.55 -6.34 0.97
C ARG A 163 -5.94 -6.19 1.57
N PRO A 164 -6.30 -6.93 2.61
CA PRO A 164 -5.46 -7.80 3.45
C PRO A 164 -5.30 -9.25 2.95
N ALA A 165 -5.74 -9.56 1.73
CA ALA A 165 -5.52 -10.88 1.16
C ALA A 165 -4.04 -11.08 0.80
N PRO A 166 -3.48 -12.30 0.96
CA PRO A 166 -2.03 -12.52 0.85
C PRO A 166 -1.53 -12.69 -0.59
N PHE A 167 -2.39 -12.47 -1.59
CA PHE A 167 -2.11 -12.87 -2.97
C PHE A 167 -0.99 -12.09 -3.62
N MET A 168 -0.78 -10.81 -3.26
CA MET A 168 0.32 -10.02 -3.80
C MET A 168 1.67 -10.55 -3.29
N ILE A 169 1.76 -10.95 -2.02
CA ILE A 169 2.96 -11.60 -1.47
C ILE A 169 3.25 -12.90 -2.21
N PHE A 170 2.25 -13.77 -2.40
CA PHE A 170 2.44 -15.04 -3.11
C PHE A 170 2.81 -14.85 -4.58
N HIS A 171 2.25 -13.82 -5.22
CA HIS A 171 2.63 -13.45 -6.59
C HIS A 171 4.11 -13.01 -6.69
N ALA A 172 4.58 -12.18 -5.76
CA ALA A 172 5.99 -11.78 -5.70
C ALA A 172 6.90 -12.98 -5.41
N MET A 173 6.50 -13.88 -4.50
CA MET A 173 7.23 -15.11 -4.21
C MET A 173 7.39 -15.98 -5.46
N GLU A 174 6.32 -16.17 -6.24
CA GLU A 174 6.34 -16.91 -7.51
C GLU A 174 7.31 -16.27 -8.51
N LYS A 175 7.24 -14.95 -8.69
CA LYS A 175 8.09 -14.20 -9.62
C LYS A 175 9.58 -14.26 -9.25
N LEU A 176 9.89 -14.30 -7.96
CA LEU A 176 11.25 -14.23 -7.43
C LEU A 176 11.82 -15.58 -6.98
N ASP A 177 11.10 -16.67 -7.26
CA ASP A 177 11.49 -18.05 -6.88
C ASP A 177 11.75 -18.20 -5.37
N ILE A 178 10.85 -17.64 -4.53
CA ILE A 178 10.86 -17.80 -3.09
C ILE A 178 9.97 -18.97 -2.70
N GLN A 179 10.54 -20.03 -2.17
CA GLN A 179 9.85 -21.31 -1.96
C GLN A 179 9.07 -21.37 -0.64
N SER A 180 9.40 -20.53 0.31
CA SER A 180 8.77 -20.54 1.65
C SER A 180 8.41 -19.16 2.13
N VAL A 181 7.18 -18.99 2.59
CA VAL A 181 6.74 -17.74 3.22
C VAL A 181 7.49 -17.45 4.53
N HIS A 182 8.10 -18.47 5.15
CA HIS A 182 8.99 -18.29 6.31
C HIS A 182 10.36 -17.67 5.95
N GLU A 183 10.60 -17.40 4.67
CA GLU A 183 11.76 -16.65 4.17
C GLU A 183 11.39 -15.20 3.81
N VAL A 184 10.16 -14.76 4.16
CA VAL A 184 9.60 -13.47 3.78
C VAL A 184 9.36 -12.60 5.02
N ILE A 185 9.72 -11.32 4.89
CA ILE A 185 9.28 -10.24 5.78
C ILE A 185 8.33 -9.34 4.99
N LYS A 186 7.15 -9.04 5.58
CA LYS A 186 6.27 -7.95 5.14
C LYS A 186 6.53 -6.73 6.01
N ILE A 187 6.67 -5.56 5.40
CA ILE A 187 6.83 -4.28 6.10
C ILE A 187 5.87 -3.23 5.55
N GLY A 188 5.24 -2.45 6.44
CA GLY A 188 4.27 -1.42 6.07
C GLY A 188 3.82 -0.57 7.27
N ASP A 189 3.00 0.46 7.01
CA ASP A 189 2.53 1.43 8.01
C ASP A 189 1.01 1.34 8.29
N THR A 190 0.30 0.36 7.69
CA THR A 190 -1.16 0.28 7.78
C THR A 190 -1.66 -1.03 8.38
N PRO A 191 -2.93 -1.05 8.90
CA PRO A 191 -3.60 -2.30 9.26
C PRO A 191 -3.61 -3.34 8.14
N ALA A 192 -3.74 -2.89 6.89
CA ALA A 192 -3.81 -3.78 5.73
C ALA A 192 -2.49 -4.55 5.53
N ASP A 193 -1.33 -3.90 5.78
CA ASP A 193 -0.01 -4.52 5.72
C ASP A 193 0.16 -5.59 6.81
N MET A 194 -0.23 -5.25 8.04
CA MET A 194 -0.14 -6.18 9.16
C MET A 194 -1.00 -7.43 8.91
N LEU A 195 -2.22 -7.22 8.41
CA LEU A 195 -3.13 -8.31 8.10
C LEU A 195 -2.66 -9.15 6.91
N GLU A 196 -2.13 -8.52 5.86
CA GLU A 196 -1.60 -9.23 4.68
C GLU A 196 -0.43 -10.13 5.05
N GLY A 197 0.60 -9.59 5.74
CA GLY A 197 1.76 -10.35 6.18
C GLY A 197 1.38 -11.51 7.10
N ARG A 198 0.44 -11.27 8.03
CA ARG A 198 -0.11 -12.30 8.90
C ARG A 198 -0.88 -13.37 8.12
N ASN A 199 -1.75 -12.96 7.19
CA ASN A 199 -2.58 -13.89 6.42
C ASN A 199 -1.74 -14.73 5.45
N ALA A 200 -0.64 -14.18 4.95
CA ALA A 200 0.36 -14.93 4.20
C ALA A 200 1.13 -15.93 5.07
N GLY A 201 1.31 -15.64 6.35
CA GLY A 201 2.15 -16.42 7.26
C GLY A 201 3.63 -16.02 7.21
N CYS A 202 3.93 -14.77 6.86
CA CYS A 202 5.30 -14.24 6.83
C CYS A 202 6.01 -14.44 8.16
N ARG A 203 7.33 -14.73 8.09
CA ARG A 203 8.17 -14.86 9.28
C ARG A 203 8.26 -13.56 10.07
N GLY A 204 8.41 -12.44 9.37
CA GLY A 204 8.36 -11.10 9.93
C GLY A 204 7.17 -10.31 9.39
N VAL A 205 6.45 -9.63 10.30
CA VAL A 205 5.44 -8.63 9.98
C VAL A 205 5.83 -7.37 10.73
N VAL A 206 6.41 -6.41 10.03
CA VAL A 206 7.08 -5.25 10.60
C VAL A 206 6.26 -4.00 10.34
N GLY A 207 5.89 -3.30 11.40
CA GLY A 207 5.26 -1.99 11.30
C GLY A 207 6.31 -0.87 11.30
N VAL A 208 6.11 0.18 10.49
CA VAL A 208 6.92 1.40 10.52
C VAL A 208 6.13 2.59 11.02
N LEU A 209 6.81 3.53 11.68
CA LEU A 209 6.23 4.76 12.22
C LEU A 209 6.37 5.96 11.27
N SER A 210 6.98 5.77 10.10
CA SER A 210 7.21 6.82 9.10
C SER A 210 5.94 7.23 8.32
N GLY A 211 4.88 6.43 8.39
CA GLY A 211 3.62 6.74 7.71
C GLY A 211 2.81 7.84 8.41
N PRO A 212 1.81 8.41 7.72
CA PRO A 212 1.00 9.50 8.26
C PRO A 212 0.05 9.07 9.40
N ARG A 213 -0.05 7.77 9.68
CA ARG A 213 -0.95 7.23 10.70
C ARG A 213 -0.23 6.96 12.01
N PRO A 214 -0.84 7.32 13.16
CA PRO A 214 -0.29 6.97 14.45
C PRO A 214 -0.33 5.44 14.67
N VAL A 215 0.62 4.92 15.41
CA VAL A 215 0.69 3.48 15.77
C VAL A 215 -0.61 2.97 16.41
N THR A 216 -1.37 3.82 17.09
CA THR A 216 -2.67 3.48 17.69
C THR A 216 -3.72 3.04 16.67
N ALA A 217 -3.57 3.44 15.40
CA ALA A 217 -4.49 3.05 14.33
C ALA A 217 -4.29 1.58 13.90
N TRP A 218 -3.06 1.08 13.93
CA TRP A 218 -2.72 -0.25 13.44
C TRP A 218 -2.02 -1.16 14.48
N GLY A 219 -1.46 -0.63 15.55
CA GLY A 219 -0.71 -1.38 16.57
C GLY A 219 -1.51 -2.49 17.28
N LYS A 220 -2.84 -2.45 17.24
CA LYS A 220 -3.71 -3.54 17.71
C LYS A 220 -3.72 -4.77 16.79
N TYR A 221 -3.28 -4.61 15.54
CA TYR A 221 -3.16 -5.73 14.62
C TYR A 221 -1.85 -6.48 14.86
N ARG A 222 -1.91 -7.81 14.76
CA ARG A 222 -0.76 -8.64 15.08
C ARG A 222 0.40 -8.36 14.12
N HIS A 223 1.51 -7.91 14.69
CA HIS A 223 2.80 -7.71 14.06
C HIS A 223 3.88 -8.42 14.90
N THR A 224 5.07 -8.58 14.34
CA THR A 224 6.22 -9.15 15.06
C THR A 224 7.11 -8.07 15.65
N HIS A 225 7.33 -6.99 14.89
CA HIS A 225 8.23 -5.88 15.27
C HIS A 225 7.64 -4.55 14.87
N VAL A 226 8.13 -3.48 15.50
CA VAL A 226 7.88 -2.09 15.12
C VAL A 226 9.22 -1.38 15.08
N ILE A 227 9.46 -0.62 14.01
CA ILE A 227 10.66 0.21 13.83
C ILE A 227 10.26 1.65 13.46
N GLU A 228 11.16 2.61 13.68
CA GLU A 228 10.86 4.01 13.37
C GLU A 228 10.69 4.23 11.86
N SER A 229 11.55 3.61 11.05
CA SER A 229 11.53 3.79 9.61
C SER A 229 12.17 2.60 8.91
N VAL A 230 11.95 2.50 7.60
CA VAL A 230 12.54 1.48 6.73
C VAL A 230 14.07 1.38 6.85
N LYS A 231 14.75 2.48 7.17
CA LYS A 231 16.23 2.53 7.37
C LYS A 231 16.73 1.65 8.52
N ASP A 232 15.85 1.32 9.47
CA ASP A 232 16.20 0.53 10.66
C ASP A 232 16.00 -0.98 10.42
N LEU A 233 15.45 -1.36 9.25
CA LEU A 233 15.21 -2.76 8.90
C LEU A 233 16.49 -3.61 8.79
N PRO A 234 17.63 -3.12 8.26
CA PRO A 234 18.88 -3.86 8.24
C PRO A 234 19.28 -4.38 9.62
N GLU A 235 19.35 -3.49 10.60
CA GLU A 235 19.71 -3.83 11.99
C GLU A 235 18.72 -4.84 12.59
N LEU A 236 17.43 -4.67 12.34
CA LEU A 236 16.41 -5.64 12.79
C LEU A 236 16.66 -7.02 12.20
N ILE A 237 16.96 -7.11 10.89
CA ILE A 237 17.21 -8.40 10.23
C ILE A 237 18.43 -9.07 10.80
N GLU A 238 19.53 -8.33 11.01
CA GLU A 238 20.75 -8.86 11.58
C GLU A 238 20.56 -9.42 13.00
N ASN A 239 19.76 -8.73 13.82
CA ASN A 239 19.56 -9.13 15.21
C ASN A 239 18.56 -10.26 15.42
N GLU A 240 17.48 -10.33 14.59
CA GLU A 240 16.33 -11.18 14.90
C GLU A 240 16.07 -12.28 13.85
N PHE A 241 16.64 -12.18 12.65
CA PHE A 241 16.27 -13.06 11.54
C PHE A 241 17.44 -13.82 10.90
N ILE A 242 18.68 -13.55 11.30
CA ILE A 242 19.88 -14.27 10.85
C ILE A 242 20.15 -15.51 11.70
#